data_f8b82dbe405f77c26a45fc887c3e0a6e
#
_entry.id   f8b82dbe405f77c26a45fc887c3e0a6e
#
_cell.length_a   1.000
_cell.length_b   1.000
_cell.length_c   1.000
_cell.angle_alpha   90.00
_cell.angle_beta   90.00
_cell.angle_gamma   90.00
#
_symmetry.space_group_name_H-M   'P 1'
#
loop_
_entity.id
_entity.type
_entity.pdbx_description
1 polymer ?
#
loop_
_entity_poly.entity_id
_entity_poly.type
_entity_poly.pdbx_seq_one_letter_code
_entity_poly.pdbx_strand_id
1 'polypeptide(L)'
;SATEPLEPVRRSPISPIHAELGQMEAGRHDLRGIRGVVARNMARSWSEIPHIHTMDEVDASLLVDFRNRIRSMDRRGADAVTHLAVAAVAAARALRQFPMVNGHLEGDPADAIVIPESVNLGIAVATQRGLIVPVVRDADTLDLFAMAEAITEVADRARADDLSAADLSG
;
A
#
# COMPACT_ATOMS: atom_id res chain seq x y z
N SER A 1 25.97 -13.87 -27.87
CA SER A 1 25.06 -13.92 -26.74
C SER A 1 23.70 -13.55 -27.27
N ALA A 2 22.84 -14.55 -27.50
CA ALA A 2 21.47 -14.33 -27.99
C ALA A 2 20.60 -13.91 -26.80
N THR A 3 20.02 -12.74 -26.87
CA THR A 3 19.05 -12.22 -25.91
C THR A 3 17.77 -13.02 -26.14
N GLU A 4 17.40 -13.83 -25.15
CA GLU A 4 16.15 -14.58 -25.14
C GLU A 4 14.97 -13.58 -25.12
N PRO A 5 13.93 -13.75 -25.97
CA PRO A 5 12.81 -12.84 -26.01
C PRO A 5 12.06 -12.89 -24.67
N LEU A 6 11.83 -11.74 -24.06
CA LEU A 6 11.02 -11.61 -22.84
C LEU A 6 9.62 -12.20 -23.12
N GLU A 7 9.19 -13.14 -22.30
CA GLU A 7 7.81 -13.64 -22.35
C GLU A 7 6.81 -12.48 -22.21
N PRO A 8 5.72 -12.49 -22.96
CA PRO A 8 4.71 -11.43 -22.87
C PRO A 8 4.12 -11.40 -21.47
N VAL A 9 4.23 -10.24 -20.83
CA VAL A 9 3.64 -9.98 -19.51
C VAL A 9 2.15 -10.35 -19.55
N ARG A 10 1.73 -11.36 -18.81
CA ARG A 10 0.32 -11.70 -18.64
C ARG A 10 -0.37 -10.49 -18.01
N ARG A 11 -1.15 -9.79 -18.80
CA ARG A 11 -2.00 -8.72 -18.29
C ARG A 11 -3.00 -9.31 -17.31
N SER A 12 -2.97 -8.86 -16.08
CA SER A 12 -4.02 -9.17 -15.10
C SER A 12 -5.38 -8.74 -15.67
N PRO A 13 -6.46 -9.49 -15.41
CA PRO A 13 -7.80 -9.08 -15.84
C PRO A 13 -8.07 -7.65 -15.36
N ILE A 14 -8.66 -6.84 -16.24
CA ILE A 14 -9.02 -5.46 -15.95
C ILE A 14 -9.92 -5.46 -14.68
N SER A 15 -9.54 -4.68 -13.68
CA SER A 15 -10.32 -4.55 -12.45
C SER A 15 -11.76 -4.14 -12.79
N PRO A 16 -12.78 -4.66 -12.07
CA PRO A 16 -14.19 -4.26 -12.25
C PRO A 16 -14.38 -2.73 -12.29
N ILE A 17 -13.60 -1.99 -11.49
CA ILE A 17 -13.62 -0.52 -11.47
C ILE A 17 -13.23 0.07 -12.84
N HIS A 18 -12.23 -0.49 -13.53
CA HIS A 18 -11.82 -0.03 -14.85
C HIS A 18 -12.88 -0.34 -15.91
N ALA A 19 -13.59 -1.46 -15.78
CA ALA A 19 -14.69 -1.80 -16.66
C ALA A 19 -15.87 -0.83 -16.51
N GLU A 20 -16.18 -0.43 -15.28
CA GLU A 20 -17.24 0.53 -14.97
C GLU A 20 -16.91 1.94 -15.47
N LEU A 21 -15.66 2.40 -15.28
CA LEU A 21 -15.19 3.69 -15.80
C LEU A 21 -15.20 3.77 -17.33
N GLY A 22 -14.95 2.65 -18.02
CA GLY A 22 -15.00 2.56 -19.48
C GLY A 22 -16.42 2.63 -20.07
N GLN A 23 -17.47 2.52 -19.24
CA GLN A 23 -18.88 2.57 -19.65
C GLN A 23 -19.54 3.92 -19.33
N MET A 24 -18.80 4.89 -18.78
CA MET A 24 -19.38 6.21 -18.47
C MET A 24 -19.68 6.98 -19.77
N GLU A 25 -20.92 7.45 -19.88
CA GLU A 25 -21.33 8.33 -20.99
C GLU A 25 -20.69 9.72 -20.88
N ALA A 26 -20.58 10.41 -22.03
CA ALA A 26 -20.12 11.79 -22.03
C ALA A 26 -21.09 12.69 -21.25
N GLY A 27 -20.59 13.51 -20.33
CA GLY A 27 -21.41 14.41 -19.53
C GLY A 27 -20.79 14.77 -18.18
N ARG A 28 -21.60 15.45 -17.36
CA ARG A 28 -21.21 15.81 -16.01
C ARG A 28 -21.53 14.68 -15.04
N HIS A 29 -20.52 14.18 -14.33
CA HIS A 29 -20.64 13.18 -13.29
C HIS A 29 -20.21 13.74 -11.95
N ASP A 30 -21.11 13.77 -10.98
CA ASP A 30 -20.82 14.26 -9.63
C ASP A 30 -19.87 13.29 -8.89
N LEU A 31 -18.85 13.86 -8.24
CA LEU A 31 -17.94 13.10 -7.40
C LEU A 31 -18.58 12.88 -6.01
N ARG A 32 -19.12 11.70 -5.77
CA ARG A 32 -19.78 11.31 -4.51
C ARG A 32 -19.03 10.15 -3.83
N GLY A 33 -19.29 9.94 -2.52
CA GLY A 33 -18.70 8.84 -1.75
C GLY A 33 -17.16 8.89 -1.76
N ILE A 34 -16.53 7.75 -1.88
CA ILE A 34 -15.06 7.56 -1.86
C ILE A 34 -14.37 8.42 -2.93
N ARG A 35 -14.92 8.48 -4.15
CA ARG A 35 -14.34 9.29 -5.25
C ARG A 35 -14.28 10.79 -4.88
N GLY A 36 -15.31 11.29 -4.21
CA GLY A 36 -15.35 12.68 -3.75
C GLY A 36 -14.33 12.95 -2.63
N VAL A 37 -14.14 12.02 -1.72
CA VAL A 37 -13.12 12.12 -0.65
C VAL A 37 -11.73 12.11 -1.26
N VAL A 38 -11.43 11.16 -2.14
CA VAL A 38 -10.13 11.05 -2.83
C VAL A 38 -9.82 12.33 -3.59
N ALA A 39 -10.79 12.85 -4.37
CA ALA A 39 -10.58 14.09 -5.14
C ALA A 39 -10.21 15.28 -4.24
N ARG A 40 -10.93 15.46 -3.12
CA ARG A 40 -10.62 16.55 -2.16
C ARG A 40 -9.25 16.37 -1.50
N ASN A 41 -8.94 15.15 -1.05
CA ASN A 41 -7.67 14.87 -0.39
C ASN A 41 -6.48 15.06 -1.34
N MET A 42 -6.62 14.64 -2.60
CA MET A 42 -5.56 14.82 -3.61
C MET A 42 -5.37 16.30 -3.95
N ALA A 43 -6.47 17.06 -4.11
CA ALA A 43 -6.39 18.49 -4.36
C ALA A 43 -5.70 19.24 -3.21
N ARG A 44 -6.05 18.89 -1.96
CA ARG A 44 -5.43 19.45 -0.76
C ARG A 44 -3.94 19.09 -0.69
N SER A 45 -3.61 17.80 -0.80
CA SER A 45 -2.23 17.34 -0.80
C SER A 45 -1.38 18.06 -1.84
N TRP A 46 -1.90 18.23 -3.07
CA TRP A 46 -1.19 18.91 -4.14
C TRP A 46 -0.95 20.39 -3.87
N SER A 47 -1.87 21.07 -3.17
CA SER A 47 -1.74 22.50 -2.85
C SER A 47 -0.85 22.77 -1.64
N GLU A 48 -0.78 21.83 -0.68
CA GLU A 48 -0.10 22.07 0.61
C GLU A 48 1.29 21.43 0.67
N ILE A 49 1.56 20.36 -0.11
CA ILE A 49 2.80 19.59 -0.02
C ILE A 49 3.66 19.79 -1.28
N PRO A 50 4.92 20.28 -1.15
CA PRO A 50 5.86 20.34 -2.26
C PRO A 50 6.33 18.93 -2.65
N HIS A 51 5.74 18.37 -3.70
CA HIS A 51 6.04 17.00 -4.14
C HIS A 51 7.40 16.93 -4.85
N ILE A 52 8.20 15.95 -4.47
CA ILE A 52 9.45 15.57 -5.14
C ILE A 52 9.33 14.11 -5.57
N HIS A 53 9.81 13.80 -6.78
CA HIS A 53 9.84 12.43 -7.29
C HIS A 53 11.29 11.97 -7.48
N THR A 54 11.61 10.81 -6.94
CA THR A 54 12.84 10.08 -7.21
C THR A 54 12.50 8.74 -7.85
N MET A 55 13.32 8.27 -8.78
CA MET A 55 13.16 6.99 -9.44
C MET A 55 14.50 6.29 -9.46
N ASP A 56 14.53 5.06 -8.95
CA ASP A 56 15.69 4.20 -8.91
C ASP A 56 15.34 2.83 -9.48
N GLU A 57 16.27 2.22 -10.20
CA GLU A 57 16.14 0.86 -10.72
C GLU A 57 17.06 -0.07 -9.94
N VAL A 58 16.52 -1.17 -9.42
CA VAL A 58 17.24 -2.11 -8.55
C VAL A 58 17.04 -3.54 -9.04
N ASP A 59 18.11 -4.32 -9.11
CA ASP A 59 18.02 -5.77 -9.35
C ASP A 59 17.35 -6.46 -8.16
N ALA A 60 16.14 -6.99 -8.40
CA ALA A 60 15.33 -7.69 -7.40
C ALA A 60 15.55 -9.21 -7.36
N SER A 61 16.53 -9.77 -8.10
CA SER A 61 16.74 -11.22 -8.17
C SER A 61 16.91 -11.87 -6.81
N LEU A 62 17.70 -11.27 -5.93
CA LEU A 62 17.91 -11.79 -4.56
C LEU A 62 16.60 -11.75 -3.72
N LEU A 63 15.75 -10.75 -3.91
CA LEU A 63 14.45 -10.66 -3.24
C LEU A 63 13.51 -11.77 -3.71
N VAL A 64 13.48 -12.04 -5.01
CA VAL A 64 12.69 -13.14 -5.60
C VAL A 64 13.16 -14.48 -5.07
N ASP A 65 14.46 -14.74 -5.07
CA ASP A 65 15.05 -15.98 -4.55
C ASP A 65 14.80 -16.15 -3.05
N PHE A 66 14.93 -15.09 -2.28
CA PHE A 66 14.63 -15.09 -0.84
C PHE A 66 13.18 -15.47 -0.60
N ARG A 67 12.24 -14.81 -1.26
CA ARG A 67 10.81 -15.11 -1.14
C ARG A 67 10.48 -16.54 -1.56
N ASN A 68 11.07 -17.04 -2.64
CA ASN A 68 10.85 -18.41 -3.11
C ASN A 68 11.38 -19.45 -2.10
N ARG A 69 12.54 -19.21 -1.50
CA ARG A 69 13.08 -20.07 -0.41
C ARG A 69 12.17 -20.07 0.82
N ILE A 70 11.68 -18.91 1.25
CA ILE A 70 10.73 -18.84 2.38
C ILE A 70 9.48 -19.67 2.08
N ARG A 71 8.89 -19.52 0.90
CA ARG A 71 7.67 -20.25 0.52
C ARG A 71 7.84 -21.75 0.36
N SER A 72 9.07 -22.23 0.13
CA SER A 72 9.38 -23.65 0.09
C SER A 72 9.64 -24.27 1.45
N MET A 73 9.67 -23.48 2.53
CA MET A 73 9.82 -23.98 3.88
C MET A 73 8.51 -24.65 4.35
N ASP A 74 8.63 -25.78 5.05
CA ASP A 74 7.51 -26.40 5.76
C ASP A 74 7.25 -25.64 7.07
N ARG A 75 6.77 -24.40 6.91
CA ARG A 75 6.45 -23.49 8.01
C ARG A 75 5.10 -22.84 7.78
N ARG A 76 4.26 -22.83 8.81
CA ARG A 76 2.97 -22.12 8.79
C ARG A 76 3.18 -20.66 8.43
N GLY A 77 2.38 -20.14 7.49
CA GLY A 77 2.43 -18.76 7.02
C GLY A 77 3.51 -18.47 5.96
N ALA A 78 4.34 -19.46 5.59
CA ALA A 78 5.37 -19.24 4.57
C ALA A 78 4.79 -18.93 3.18
N ASP A 79 3.65 -19.49 2.84
CA ASP A 79 2.90 -19.24 1.61
C ASP A 79 2.29 -17.84 1.53
N ALA A 80 1.98 -17.22 2.67
CA ALA A 80 1.49 -15.85 2.76
C ALA A 80 2.59 -14.79 2.51
N VAL A 81 3.89 -15.16 2.59
CA VAL A 81 4.99 -14.22 2.39
C VAL A 81 5.05 -13.77 0.94
N THR A 82 4.77 -12.49 0.72
CA THR A 82 4.83 -11.79 -0.57
C THR A 82 6.01 -10.83 -0.62
N HIS A 83 6.35 -10.32 -1.82
CA HIS A 83 7.33 -9.23 -1.96
C HIS A 83 6.88 -7.98 -1.19
N LEU A 84 5.55 -7.73 -1.13
CA LEU A 84 4.99 -6.62 -0.34
C LEU A 84 5.29 -6.78 1.15
N ALA A 85 5.14 -7.99 1.71
CA ALA A 85 5.44 -8.23 3.13
C ALA A 85 6.92 -7.97 3.45
N VAL A 86 7.85 -8.38 2.57
CA VAL A 86 9.29 -8.09 2.73
C VAL A 86 9.54 -6.59 2.67
N ALA A 87 8.96 -5.89 1.68
CA ALA A 87 9.10 -4.44 1.55
C ALA A 87 8.49 -3.69 2.75
N ALA A 88 7.33 -4.15 3.26
CA ALA A 88 6.68 -3.56 4.43
C ALA A 88 7.53 -3.65 5.70
N VAL A 89 8.14 -4.83 5.96
CA VAL A 89 9.08 -4.99 7.08
C VAL A 89 10.29 -4.08 6.94
N ALA A 90 10.86 -3.99 5.73
CA ALA A 90 11.99 -3.10 5.47
C ALA A 90 11.62 -1.63 5.67
N ALA A 91 10.46 -1.21 5.15
CA ALA A 91 9.94 0.15 5.31
C ALA A 91 9.67 0.49 6.78
N ALA A 92 9.00 -0.39 7.53
CA ALA A 92 8.71 -0.17 8.95
C ALA A 92 10.00 0.01 9.79
N ARG A 93 11.03 -0.80 9.51
CA ARG A 93 12.34 -0.67 10.17
C ARG A 93 13.06 0.62 9.76
N ALA A 94 12.99 1.01 8.50
CA ALA A 94 13.58 2.26 8.02
C ALA A 94 12.89 3.47 8.67
N LEU A 95 11.54 3.49 8.76
CA LEU A 95 10.78 4.55 9.41
C LEU A 95 11.10 4.64 10.92
N ARG A 96 11.35 3.51 11.57
CA ARG A 96 11.81 3.49 12.97
C ARG A 96 13.22 4.09 13.12
N GLN A 97 14.09 3.86 12.14
CA GLN A 97 15.45 4.43 12.13
C GLN A 97 15.46 5.92 11.76
N PHE A 98 14.52 6.35 10.92
CA PHE A 98 14.38 7.73 10.46
C PHE A 98 13.02 8.32 10.84
N PRO A 99 12.77 8.58 12.14
CA PRO A 99 11.44 8.91 12.65
C PRO A 99 10.85 10.20 12.05
N MET A 100 11.68 11.14 11.61
CA MET A 100 11.22 12.35 10.91
C MET A 100 10.43 12.04 9.63
N VAL A 101 10.75 10.94 8.94
CA VAL A 101 10.03 10.51 7.72
C VAL A 101 8.62 9.97 8.05
N ASN A 102 8.43 9.46 9.28
CA ASN A 102 7.14 9.01 9.79
C ASN A 102 6.32 10.14 10.45
N GLY A 103 6.89 11.34 10.55
CA GLY A 103 6.24 12.50 11.15
C GLY A 103 5.18 13.11 10.24
N HIS A 104 4.21 13.79 10.85
CA HIS A 104 3.22 14.60 10.14
C HIS A 104 3.21 16.04 10.66
N LEU A 105 2.78 16.95 9.81
CA LEU A 105 2.66 18.36 10.17
C LEU A 105 1.37 18.59 10.95
N GLU A 106 1.46 19.42 12.00
CA GLU A 106 0.33 19.89 12.80
C GLU A 106 0.26 21.43 12.74
N GLY A 107 -0.96 21.95 12.86
CA GLY A 107 -1.23 23.39 12.78
C GLY A 107 -1.74 23.85 11.40
N ASP A 108 -2.37 25.04 11.38
CA ASP A 108 -2.81 25.73 10.15
C ASP A 108 -2.56 27.25 10.31
N PRO A 109 -1.46 27.83 9.77
CA PRO A 109 -0.38 27.12 9.05
C PRO A 109 0.41 26.15 9.95
N ALA A 110 1.02 25.14 9.35
CA ALA A 110 1.78 24.12 10.09
C ALA A 110 2.94 24.78 10.87
N ASP A 111 2.99 24.55 12.18
CA ASP A 111 4.00 25.08 13.09
C ASP A 111 4.72 24.01 13.92
N ALA A 112 4.29 22.73 13.80
CA ALA A 112 4.89 21.61 14.49
C ALA A 112 5.00 20.37 13.59
N ILE A 113 5.93 19.48 13.96
CA ILE A 113 6.02 18.12 13.43
C ILE A 113 5.75 17.17 14.59
N VAL A 114 4.74 16.32 14.41
CA VAL A 114 4.43 15.25 15.37
C VAL A 114 5.04 13.94 14.87
N ILE A 115 5.85 13.31 15.69
CA ILE A 115 6.48 12.02 15.42
C ILE A 115 5.74 10.96 16.23
N PRO A 116 5.04 10.00 15.58
CA PRO A 116 4.36 8.93 16.29
C PRO A 116 5.32 7.99 17.02
N GLU A 117 4.86 7.39 18.12
CA GLU A 117 5.66 6.41 18.88
C GLU A 117 5.85 5.09 18.15
N SER A 118 4.90 4.71 17.30
CA SER A 118 4.92 3.48 16.50
C SER A 118 4.79 3.78 15.01
N VAL A 119 5.10 2.78 14.19
CA VAL A 119 4.94 2.84 12.74
C VAL A 119 3.66 2.12 12.35
N ASN A 120 2.72 2.86 11.76
CA ASN A 120 1.49 2.31 11.21
C ASN A 120 1.57 2.35 9.67
N LEU A 121 1.38 1.20 9.02
CA LEU A 121 1.50 1.10 7.56
C LEU A 121 0.13 0.97 6.90
N GLY A 122 -0.23 1.94 6.06
CA GLY A 122 -1.36 1.86 5.17
C GLY A 122 -1.09 0.93 3.99
N ILE A 123 -1.94 -0.09 3.82
CA ILE A 123 -1.85 -1.07 2.73
C ILE A 123 -2.94 -0.80 1.70
N ALA A 124 -2.56 -0.37 0.51
CA ALA A 124 -3.50 -0.09 -0.56
C ALA A 124 -4.14 -1.37 -1.12
N VAL A 125 -5.45 -1.52 -0.98
CA VAL A 125 -6.23 -2.68 -1.42
C VAL A 125 -7.29 -2.25 -2.43
N ALA A 126 -7.25 -2.87 -3.62
CA ALA A 126 -8.30 -2.72 -4.61
C ALA A 126 -9.53 -3.54 -4.20
N THR A 127 -10.69 -2.88 -4.12
CA THR A 127 -11.98 -3.50 -3.81
C THR A 127 -13.02 -3.17 -4.88
N GLN A 128 -14.19 -3.78 -4.83
CA GLN A 128 -15.30 -3.44 -5.74
C GLN A 128 -15.79 -2.00 -5.55
N ARG A 129 -15.61 -1.41 -4.37
CA ARG A 129 -16.02 -0.02 -4.04
C ARG A 129 -14.93 1.02 -4.36
N GLY A 130 -13.76 0.61 -4.77
CA GLY A 130 -12.62 1.47 -5.05
C GLY A 130 -11.37 1.07 -4.29
N LEU A 131 -10.38 1.96 -4.29
CA LEU A 131 -9.15 1.80 -3.51
C LEU A 131 -9.42 2.15 -2.05
N ILE A 132 -9.15 1.23 -1.15
CA ILE A 132 -9.22 1.42 0.31
C ILE A 132 -7.83 1.16 0.88
N VAL A 133 -7.47 1.87 1.94
CA VAL A 133 -6.14 1.78 2.56
C VAL A 133 -6.30 1.46 4.05
N PRO A 134 -6.53 0.17 4.40
CA PRO A 134 -6.49 -0.26 5.79
C PRO A 134 -5.09 -0.16 6.38
N VAL A 135 -5.00 -0.06 7.70
CA VAL A 135 -3.78 0.18 8.44
C VAL A 135 -3.34 -1.06 9.20
N VAL A 136 -2.10 -1.50 8.96
CA VAL A 136 -1.38 -2.45 9.80
C VAL A 136 -0.70 -1.65 10.91
N ARG A 137 -1.16 -1.83 12.16
CA ARG A 137 -0.65 -1.10 13.33
C ARG A 137 0.62 -1.71 13.86
N ASP A 138 1.43 -0.88 14.51
CA ASP A 138 2.68 -1.27 15.17
C ASP A 138 3.59 -2.14 14.28
N ALA A 139 3.62 -1.81 13.00
CA ALA A 139 4.28 -2.56 11.94
C ALA A 139 5.79 -2.77 12.19
N ASP A 140 6.42 -1.87 12.95
CA ASP A 140 7.82 -1.93 13.34
C ASP A 140 8.11 -3.03 14.37
N THR A 141 7.08 -3.57 15.03
CA THR A 141 7.20 -4.68 15.99
C THR A 141 7.03 -6.06 15.32
N LEU A 142 6.50 -6.10 14.10
CA LEU A 142 6.17 -7.35 13.42
C LEU A 142 7.39 -7.98 12.76
N ASP A 143 7.51 -9.30 12.88
CA ASP A 143 8.42 -10.07 12.05
C ASP A 143 7.82 -10.29 10.64
N LEU A 144 8.59 -10.93 9.74
CA LEU A 144 8.16 -11.15 8.36
C LEU A 144 6.86 -11.97 8.25
N PHE A 145 6.67 -12.97 9.11
CA PHE A 145 5.50 -13.85 9.04
C PHE A 145 4.27 -13.17 9.62
N ALA A 146 4.43 -12.49 10.75
CA ALA A 146 3.37 -11.68 11.36
C ALA A 146 2.94 -10.54 10.43
N MET A 147 3.88 -9.88 9.75
CA MET A 147 3.58 -8.86 8.75
C MET A 147 2.80 -9.44 7.56
N ALA A 148 3.21 -10.60 7.04
CA ALA A 148 2.51 -11.25 5.92
C ALA A 148 1.07 -11.64 6.31
N GLU A 149 0.87 -12.16 7.53
CA GLU A 149 -0.45 -12.49 8.07
C GLU A 149 -1.30 -11.24 8.26
N ALA A 150 -0.78 -10.19 8.87
CA ALA A 150 -1.48 -8.93 9.07
C ALA A 150 -1.91 -8.27 7.73
N ILE A 151 -1.03 -8.26 6.73
CA ILE A 151 -1.36 -7.76 5.39
C ILE A 151 -2.48 -8.58 4.75
N THR A 152 -2.43 -9.91 4.88
CA THR A 152 -3.45 -10.81 4.33
C THR A 152 -4.80 -10.54 5.01
N GLU A 153 -4.82 -10.46 6.33
CA GLU A 153 -6.02 -10.20 7.13
C GLU A 153 -6.70 -8.87 6.74
N VAL A 154 -5.95 -7.77 6.75
CA VAL A 154 -6.53 -6.46 6.41
C VAL A 154 -6.99 -6.40 4.96
N ALA A 155 -6.30 -7.10 4.03
CA ALA A 155 -6.69 -7.15 2.63
C ALA A 155 -7.97 -7.97 2.41
N ASP A 156 -8.14 -9.07 3.12
CA ASP A 156 -9.34 -9.92 3.03
C ASP A 156 -10.55 -9.22 3.65
N ARG A 157 -10.38 -8.59 4.81
CA ARG A 157 -11.42 -7.74 5.42
C ARG A 157 -11.82 -6.57 4.52
N ALA A 158 -10.86 -5.93 3.85
CA ALA A 158 -11.13 -4.86 2.89
C ALA A 158 -11.98 -5.35 1.71
N ARG A 159 -11.67 -6.53 1.16
CA ARG A 159 -12.43 -7.12 0.05
C ARG A 159 -13.82 -7.60 0.48
N ALA A 160 -13.96 -8.03 1.73
CA ALA A 160 -15.23 -8.44 2.33
C ALA A 160 -16.13 -7.25 2.77
N ASP A 161 -15.65 -6.00 2.62
CA ASP A 161 -16.30 -4.77 3.14
C ASP A 161 -16.50 -4.81 4.67
N ASP A 162 -15.60 -5.48 5.39
CA ASP A 162 -15.62 -5.68 6.84
C ASP A 162 -14.52 -4.85 7.53
N LEU A 163 -14.48 -3.56 7.22
CA LEU A 163 -13.57 -2.61 7.87
C LEU A 163 -14.34 -1.57 8.66
N SER A 164 -13.88 -1.31 9.87
CA SER A 164 -14.35 -0.19 10.70
C SER A 164 -13.62 1.11 10.34
N ALA A 165 -14.12 2.25 10.82
CA ALA A 165 -13.42 3.53 10.68
C ALA A 165 -12.05 3.51 11.38
N ALA A 166 -11.90 2.74 12.45
CA ALA A 166 -10.63 2.57 13.15
C ALA A 166 -9.58 1.84 12.30
N ASP A 167 -9.98 0.92 11.44
CA ASP A 167 -9.06 0.21 10.54
C ASP A 167 -8.48 1.11 9.42
N LEU A 168 -9.07 2.28 9.21
CA LEU A 168 -8.71 3.25 8.16
C LEU A 168 -7.96 4.48 8.70
N SER A 169 -7.67 4.51 9.99
CA SER A 169 -6.97 5.61 10.66
C SER A 169 -5.73 5.11 11.40
N GLY A 170 -4.65 5.87 11.35
CA GLY A 170 -3.42 5.52 12.03
C GLY A 170 -2.26 6.42 11.69
#